data_baea7f3bf37eba89d31dc7f3af542a95
#
_entry.id   baea7f3bf37eba89d31dc7f3af542a95
#
_cell.length_a   1.000
_cell.length_b   1.000
_cell.length_c   1.000
_cell.angle_alpha   90.00
_cell.angle_beta   90.00
_cell.angle_gamma   90.00
#
_symmetry.space_group_name_H-M   'P 1'
#
loop_
_entity.id
_entity.type
_entity.pdbx_description
1 polymer ?
#
loop_
_entity_poly.entity_id
_entity_poly.type
_entity_poly.pdbx_seq_one_letter_code
_entity_poly.pdbx_strand_id
1 'polypeptide(L)' 'MKRKADEFRALQQGSMSVEEYTHQFMELARYAPEEVNDDEKKQDMFKKGLNAKLRTLLTP' A
#
# COMPACT_ATOMS: atom_id res chain seq x y z
N MET A 1 -3.65 12.39 -16.58
CA MET A 1 -3.47 12.77 -15.17
C MET A 1 -3.72 11.58 -14.27
N LYS A 2 -2.79 11.30 -13.39
CA LYS A 2 -2.93 10.15 -12.51
C LYS A 2 -3.83 10.48 -11.33
N ARG A 3 -4.67 9.54 -10.97
CA ARG A 3 -5.54 9.70 -9.82
C ARG A 3 -4.87 9.13 -8.59
N LYS A 4 -5.26 9.65 -7.43
CA LYS A 4 -4.70 9.15 -6.18
C LYS A 4 -5.01 7.67 -5.97
N ALA A 5 -6.14 7.22 -6.48
CA ALA A 5 -6.48 5.80 -6.36
C ALA A 5 -5.47 4.94 -7.10
N ASP A 6 -5.03 5.38 -8.27
CA ASP A 6 -4.04 4.63 -9.02
C ASP A 6 -2.71 4.59 -8.28
N GLU A 7 -2.32 5.71 -7.68
CA GLU A 7 -1.10 5.76 -6.88
C GLU A 7 -1.22 4.81 -5.70
N PHE A 8 -2.39 4.80 -5.08
CA PHE A 8 -2.62 3.95 -3.92
C PHE A 8 -2.45 2.47 -4.27
N ARG A 9 -3.05 2.07 -5.39
CA ARG A 9 -2.95 0.67 -5.81
C ARG A 9 -1.54 0.27 -6.19
N ALA A 10 -0.75 1.22 -6.65
CA ALA A 10 0.61 0.96 -7.07
C ALA A 10 1.60 1.12 -5.93
N LEU A 11 1.14 1.52 -4.75
CA LEU A 11 2.03 1.79 -3.63
C LEU A 11 2.68 0.50 -3.13
N GLN A 12 3.99 0.52 -3.03
CA GLN A 12 4.76 -0.59 -2.50
C GLN A 12 5.85 -0.04 -1.60
N GLN A 13 6.24 -0.81 -0.60
CA GLN A 13 7.26 -0.35 0.32
C GLN A 13 8.59 -0.09 -0.39
N GLY A 14 8.98 -1.00 -1.26
CA GLY A 14 10.25 -0.82 -1.97
C GLY A 14 11.40 -0.63 -1.01
N SER A 15 12.08 0.51 -1.15
CA SER A 15 13.21 0.84 -0.29
C SER A 15 12.80 1.67 0.92
N MET A 16 11.51 1.95 1.07
CA MET A 16 11.04 2.73 2.21
C MET A 16 11.06 1.90 3.48
N SER A 17 11.24 2.59 4.61
CA SER A 17 11.06 1.94 5.89
C SER A 17 9.58 1.65 6.11
N VAL A 18 9.28 0.79 7.08
CA VAL A 18 7.88 0.48 7.40
C VAL A 18 7.15 1.76 7.81
N GLU A 19 7.82 2.62 8.55
CA GLU A 19 7.19 3.87 8.98
C GLU A 19 6.86 4.75 7.79
N GLU A 20 7.78 4.87 6.85
CA GLU A 20 7.54 5.69 5.67
C GLU A 20 6.41 5.10 4.84
N TYR A 21 6.43 3.79 4.66
CA TYR A 21 5.38 3.13 3.90
C TYR A 21 4.02 3.34 4.56
N THR A 22 3.96 3.19 5.87
CA THR A 22 2.71 3.38 6.61
C THR A 22 2.19 4.80 6.44
N HIS A 23 3.09 5.77 6.50
CA HIS A 23 2.71 7.17 6.34
C HIS A 23 2.13 7.43 4.96
N GLN A 24 2.80 6.91 3.94
CA GLN A 24 2.32 7.06 2.57
C GLN A 24 0.97 6.39 2.37
N PHE A 25 0.83 5.20 2.92
CA PHE A 25 -0.41 4.46 2.82
C PHE A 25 -1.57 5.25 3.43
N MET A 26 -1.34 5.79 4.61
CA MET A 26 -2.39 6.55 5.29
C MET A 26 -2.76 7.81 4.54
N GLU A 27 -1.77 8.47 3.96
CA GLU A 27 -2.03 9.68 3.19
C GLU A 27 -2.90 9.37 1.99
N LEU A 28 -2.54 8.33 1.26
CA LEU A 28 -3.31 7.97 0.07
C LEU A 28 -4.70 7.48 0.44
N ALA A 29 -4.84 6.82 1.58
CA ALA A 29 -6.14 6.38 2.05
C ALA A 29 -7.06 7.56 2.33
N ARG A 30 -6.49 8.70 2.72
CA ARG A 30 -7.29 9.90 2.96
C ARG A 30 -7.81 10.48 1.64
N TYR A 31 -7.04 10.36 0.58
CA TYR A 31 -7.45 10.91 -0.72
C TYR A 31 -8.34 9.95 -1.50
N ALA A 32 -8.26 8.67 -1.22
CA ALA A 32 -9.05 7.68 -1.93
C ALA A 32 -9.72 6.72 -0.93
N PRO A 33 -10.61 7.23 -0.09
CA PRO A 33 -11.22 6.40 0.97
C PRO A 33 -12.04 5.24 0.42
N GLU A 34 -12.57 5.37 -0.79
CA GLU A 34 -13.37 4.29 -1.35
C GLU A 34 -12.53 3.06 -1.66
N GLU A 35 -11.21 3.20 -1.73
CA GLU A 35 -10.34 2.04 -1.95
C GLU A 35 -10.15 1.22 -0.69
N VAL A 36 -10.42 1.82 0.46
CA VAL A 36 -10.22 1.16 1.75
C VAL A 36 -11.42 1.34 2.66
N ASN A 37 -12.61 1.36 2.07
CA ASN A 37 -13.84 1.53 2.84
C ASN A 37 -14.17 0.31 3.70
N ASP A 38 -13.42 -0.77 3.53
CA ASP A 38 -13.58 -2.00 4.28
C ASP A 38 -12.24 -2.30 4.96
N ASP A 39 -12.29 -2.59 6.26
CA ASP A 39 -11.07 -2.89 7.01
C ASP A 39 -10.29 -4.05 6.40
N GLU A 40 -10.99 -5.05 5.93
CA GLU A 40 -10.33 -6.20 5.31
C GLU A 40 -9.57 -5.79 4.07
N LYS A 41 -10.18 -4.96 3.24
CA LYS A 41 -9.53 -4.47 2.04
C LYS A 41 -8.31 -3.63 2.40
N LYS A 42 -8.47 -2.79 3.40
CA LYS A 42 -7.39 -1.90 3.83
C LYS A 42 -6.18 -2.71 4.27
N GLN A 43 -6.41 -3.71 5.11
CA GLN A 43 -5.33 -4.55 5.60
C GLN A 43 -4.71 -5.35 4.47
N ASP A 44 -5.53 -5.86 3.57
CA ASP A 44 -5.04 -6.64 2.45
C ASP A 44 -4.11 -5.80 1.56
N MET A 45 -4.54 -4.59 1.25
CA MET A 45 -3.73 -3.70 0.43
C MET A 45 -2.42 -3.34 1.13
N PHE A 46 -2.49 -3.09 2.43
CA PHE A 46 -1.31 -2.75 3.20
C PHE A 46 -0.31 -3.90 3.19
N LYS A 47 -0.79 -5.10 3.43
CA LYS A 47 0.07 -6.27 3.45
C LYS A 47 0.68 -6.55 2.10
N LYS A 48 -0.09 -6.37 1.04
CA LYS A 48 0.41 -6.60 -0.30
C LYS A 48 1.61 -5.71 -0.61
N GLY A 49 1.48 -4.44 -0.32
CA GLY A 49 2.57 -3.52 -0.61
C GLY A 49 3.75 -3.72 0.33
N LEU A 50 3.45 -4.02 1.59
CA LEU A 50 4.49 -4.16 2.59
C LEU A 50 5.38 -5.37 2.32
N ASN A 51 4.79 -6.47 1.93
CA ASN A 51 5.52 -7.73 1.80
C ASN A 51 5.93 -8.07 0.38
N ALA A 52 5.73 -7.15 -0.56
CA ALA A 52 6.00 -7.46 -1.96
C ALA A 52 7.43 -7.92 -2.16
N LYS A 53 8.38 -7.20 -1.58
CA LYS A 53 9.78 -7.53 -1.73
C LYS A 53 10.16 -8.77 -0.92
N LEU A 54 9.61 -8.88 0.29
CA LEU A 54 9.89 -10.03 1.13
C LEU A 54 9.36 -11.31 0.51
N ARG A 55 8.21 -11.23 -0.13
CA ARG A 55 7.65 -12.39 -0.82
C ARG A 55 8.59 -12.90 -1.89
N THR A 56 9.13 -11.96 -2.66
CA THR A 56 10.05 -12.33 -3.73
C THR A 56 11.27 -13.06 -3.19
N LEU A 57 11.73 -12.65 -2.02
CA LEU A 57 12.89 -13.29 -1.41
C LEU A 57 12.56 -14.64 -0.81
N LEU A 58 11.36 -14.77 -0.25
CA LEU A 58 10.95 -16.01 0.41
C LEU A 58 10.47 -17.05 -0.58
N THR A 59 10.04 -16.64 -1.75
CA THR A 59 9.54 -17.56 -2.76
C THR A 59 10.53 -17.64 -3.90
N PRO A 60 11.41 -18.62 -3.87
CA PRO A 60 12.43 -18.78 -4.92
C PRO A 60 11.82 -19.13 -6.26
#